data_1ae11e3ec0f740c508e190aa9f1824a9
#
_entry.id   1ae11e3ec0f740c508e190aa9f1824a9
#
_cell.length_a   1.000
_cell.length_b   1.000
_cell.length_c   1.000
_cell.angle_alpha   90.00
_cell.angle_beta   90.00
_cell.angle_gamma   90.00
#
_symmetry.space_group_name_H-M   'P 1'
#
loop_
_entity.id
_entity.type
_entity.pdbx_description
1 polymer ?
#
loop_
_entity_poly.entity_id
_entity_poly.type
_entity_poly.pdbx_seq_one_letter_code
_entity_poly.pdbx_strand_id
1 'polypeptide(L)'
;MKKTFKNVMMLVATMTLSLGFASCSDDNDGPSTGNDIVPSAELSAVANTYVNDVVYPTYQALRDNCKTLHEACAKLYTNAKAGNLTNADVEAACEAFKNARLQWERSEAFLYGAATDHEIDPHIDSWPLDHDQLVQALTDANVMSGIKGQGSQYVFTNNGKF
;
A
#
# COMPACT_ATOMS: atom_id res chain seq x y z
N MET A 1 24.71 -24.07 44.14
CA MET A 1 24.80 -23.03 43.08
C MET A 1 23.82 -23.17 41.90
N LYS A 2 23.52 -24.38 41.39
CA LYS A 2 22.59 -24.57 40.25
C LYS A 2 21.10 -24.27 40.54
N LYS A 3 20.62 -24.46 41.77
CA LYS A 3 19.22 -24.19 42.16
C LYS A 3 18.93 -22.72 42.37
N THR A 4 19.87 -21.95 42.87
CA THR A 4 19.75 -20.49 43.09
C THR A 4 19.71 -19.72 41.77
N PHE A 5 20.48 -20.21 40.78
CA PHE A 5 20.52 -19.57 39.45
C PHE A 5 19.20 -19.75 38.67
N LYS A 6 18.58 -20.94 38.78
CA LYS A 6 17.25 -21.20 38.18
C LYS A 6 16.14 -20.32 38.77
N ASN A 7 16.18 -20.11 40.09
CA ASN A 7 15.16 -19.30 40.77
C ASN A 7 15.32 -17.82 40.48
N VAL A 8 16.55 -17.32 40.33
CA VAL A 8 16.83 -15.93 39.94
C VAL A 8 16.44 -15.69 38.46
N MET A 9 16.71 -16.66 37.57
CA MET A 9 16.33 -16.58 36.19
C MET A 9 14.81 -16.66 35.99
N MET A 10 14.10 -17.42 36.83
CA MET A 10 12.63 -17.49 36.80
C MET A 10 11.99 -16.20 37.35
N LEU A 11 12.63 -15.54 38.31
CA LEU A 11 12.13 -14.29 38.89
C LEU A 11 12.34 -13.10 37.94
N VAL A 12 13.43 -13.09 37.18
CA VAL A 12 13.66 -12.09 36.12
C VAL A 12 12.70 -12.28 34.94
N ALA A 13 12.39 -13.53 34.54
CA ALA A 13 11.45 -13.83 33.49
C ALA A 13 10.00 -13.44 33.85
N THR A 14 9.62 -13.53 35.12
CA THR A 14 8.28 -13.12 35.58
C THR A 14 8.14 -11.62 35.75
N MET A 15 9.22 -10.87 36.03
CA MET A 15 9.17 -9.40 36.07
C MET A 15 9.12 -8.74 34.68
N THR A 16 9.64 -9.40 33.66
CA THR A 16 9.60 -8.82 32.28
C THR A 16 8.26 -9.05 31.58
N LEU A 17 7.42 -10.00 32.04
CA LEU A 17 6.08 -10.20 31.45
C LEU A 17 4.99 -9.28 32.04
N SER A 18 5.24 -8.59 33.14
CA SER A 18 4.24 -7.75 33.81
C SER A 18 4.26 -6.29 33.35
N LEU A 19 5.18 -5.90 32.46
CA LEU A 19 5.28 -4.53 31.94
C LEU A 19 4.66 -4.36 30.54
N GLY A 20 4.08 -5.41 29.96
CA GLY A 20 3.59 -5.41 28.57
C GLY A 20 2.09 -5.21 28.35
N PHE A 21 1.27 -5.06 29.41
CA PHE A 21 -0.19 -4.98 29.26
C PHE A 21 -0.84 -3.70 29.77
N ALA A 22 -0.09 -2.61 29.85
CA ALA A 22 -0.64 -1.29 30.11
C ALA A 22 -0.62 -0.47 28.82
N SER A 23 -1.21 -1.01 27.75
CA SER A 23 -1.42 -0.23 26.54
C SER A 23 -2.80 -0.55 25.98
N CYS A 24 -3.61 0.48 25.90
CA CYS A 24 -4.84 0.59 25.14
C CYS A 24 -6.07 -0.14 25.68
N SER A 25 -6.68 0.43 26.69
CA SER A 25 -8.15 0.51 26.77
C SER A 25 -8.52 1.80 27.48
N ASP A 26 -8.65 2.85 26.74
CA ASP A 26 -9.38 4.02 27.20
C ASP A 26 -10.38 4.41 26.10
N ASP A 27 -11.43 3.58 25.97
CA ASP A 27 -12.68 3.95 25.35
C ASP A 27 -13.45 4.81 26.35
N ASN A 28 -12.95 6.02 26.62
CA ASN A 28 -13.67 6.99 27.43
C ASN A 28 -13.93 8.22 26.57
N ASP A 29 -15.09 8.21 25.88
CA ASP A 29 -15.71 9.39 25.25
C ASP A 29 -16.15 10.44 26.29
N GLY A 30 -15.33 10.69 27.29
CA GLY A 30 -15.49 11.81 28.21
C GLY A 30 -14.66 13.01 27.76
N PRO A 31 -15.05 14.25 28.12
CA PRO A 31 -14.21 15.40 27.79
C PRO A 31 -12.85 15.22 28.43
N SER A 32 -11.82 15.23 27.57
CA SER A 32 -10.41 15.10 27.93
C SER A 32 -10.07 16.01 29.10
N THR A 33 -9.95 15.45 30.30
CA THR A 33 -9.34 16.13 31.44
C THR A 33 -7.85 15.88 31.41
N GLY A 34 -7.18 16.61 30.53
CA GLY A 34 -5.85 17.16 30.69
C GLY A 34 -4.74 16.29 31.31
N ASN A 35 -4.36 15.18 30.61
CA ASN A 35 -3.02 14.65 30.72
C ASN A 35 -2.55 14.24 29.30
N ASP A 36 -2.69 15.12 28.33
CA ASP A 36 -2.01 14.94 27.06
C ASP A 36 -0.50 14.99 27.34
N ILE A 37 0.12 13.80 27.31
CA ILE A 37 1.56 13.62 27.58
C ILE A 37 2.39 14.44 26.57
N VAL A 38 1.81 14.77 25.41
CA VAL A 38 2.43 15.57 24.36
C VAL A 38 1.56 16.77 24.05
N PRO A 39 2.06 18.01 24.12
CA PRO A 39 1.33 19.20 23.73
C PRO A 39 0.82 19.11 22.29
N SER A 40 -0.41 19.55 22.03
CA SER A 40 -1.03 19.51 20.71
C SER A 40 -0.22 20.21 19.61
N ALA A 41 0.53 21.24 19.97
CA ALA A 41 1.45 21.92 19.05
C ALA A 41 2.63 21.03 18.61
N GLU A 42 3.16 20.21 19.50
CA GLU A 42 4.23 19.27 19.18
C GLU A 42 3.71 18.12 18.32
N LEU A 43 2.53 17.60 18.63
CA LEU A 43 1.86 16.59 17.78
C LEU A 43 1.62 17.12 16.37
N SER A 44 1.14 18.37 16.25
CA SER A 44 0.94 19.02 14.95
C SER A 44 2.26 19.20 14.19
N ALA A 45 3.34 19.56 14.88
CA ALA A 45 4.65 19.69 14.26
C ALA A 45 5.17 18.34 13.73
N VAL A 46 5.05 17.28 14.52
CA VAL A 46 5.44 15.92 14.11
C VAL A 46 4.57 15.45 12.92
N ALA A 47 3.25 15.64 12.98
CA ALA A 47 2.35 15.27 11.90
C ALA A 47 2.68 16.02 10.60
N ASN A 48 2.94 17.32 10.67
CA ASN A 48 3.35 18.11 9.51
C ASN A 48 4.69 17.63 8.93
N THR A 49 5.68 17.34 9.76
CA THR A 49 6.97 16.78 9.32
C THR A 49 6.75 15.43 8.63
N TYR A 50 5.97 14.53 9.23
CA TYR A 50 5.66 13.23 8.64
C TYR A 50 4.98 13.36 7.28
N VAL A 51 3.98 14.22 7.16
CA VAL A 51 3.26 14.44 5.89
C VAL A 51 4.20 15.01 4.82
N ASN A 52 4.99 16.02 5.16
CA ASN A 52 5.85 16.69 4.17
C ASN A 52 7.08 15.87 3.80
N ASP A 53 7.67 15.14 4.74
CA ASP A 53 8.96 14.48 4.52
C ASP A 53 8.83 13.00 4.18
N VAL A 54 7.65 12.39 4.46
CA VAL A 54 7.40 10.97 4.17
C VAL A 54 6.25 10.78 3.19
N VAL A 55 5.04 11.28 3.52
CA VAL A 55 3.83 10.97 2.74
C VAL A 55 3.92 11.58 1.34
N TYR A 56 4.12 12.87 1.23
CA TYR A 56 4.17 13.55 -0.07
C TYR A 56 5.31 13.06 -0.96
N PRO A 57 6.57 12.90 -0.48
CA PRO A 57 7.64 12.35 -1.30
C PRO A 57 7.36 10.93 -1.80
N THR A 58 6.72 10.07 -0.98
CA THR A 58 6.35 8.72 -1.38
C THR A 58 5.31 8.73 -2.52
N TYR A 59 4.24 9.52 -2.39
CA TYR A 59 3.24 9.64 -3.46
C TYR A 59 3.79 10.32 -4.71
N GLN A 60 4.70 11.28 -4.59
CA GLN A 60 5.39 11.86 -5.74
C GLN A 60 6.23 10.81 -6.47
N ALA A 61 6.99 10.00 -5.72
CA ALA A 61 7.78 8.91 -6.29
C ALA A 61 6.88 7.84 -6.93
N LEU A 62 5.74 7.49 -6.32
CA LEU A 62 4.75 6.58 -6.90
C LEU A 62 4.24 7.11 -8.25
N ARG A 63 3.79 8.36 -8.29
CA ARG A 63 3.33 9.02 -9.53
C ARG A 63 4.38 8.95 -10.64
N ASP A 64 5.63 9.29 -10.33
CA ASP A 64 6.70 9.37 -11.32
C ASP A 64 7.10 7.97 -11.81
N ASN A 65 7.11 6.96 -10.93
CA ASN A 65 7.34 5.58 -11.32
C ASN A 65 6.16 4.98 -12.11
N CYS A 66 4.92 5.32 -11.78
CA CYS A 66 3.75 4.92 -12.58
C CYS A 66 3.79 5.55 -13.99
N LYS A 67 4.26 6.79 -14.12
CA LYS A 67 4.48 7.40 -15.43
C LYS A 67 5.53 6.63 -16.24
N THR A 68 6.65 6.28 -15.63
CA THR A 68 7.71 5.47 -16.27
C THR A 68 7.17 4.11 -16.69
N LEU A 69 6.38 3.46 -15.85
CA LEU A 69 5.71 2.19 -16.18
C LEU A 69 4.76 2.35 -17.37
N HIS A 70 3.93 3.39 -17.39
CA HIS A 70 3.04 3.67 -18.51
C HIS A 70 3.81 3.82 -19.83
N GLU A 71 4.90 4.59 -19.83
CA GLU A 71 5.75 4.80 -21.00
C GLU A 71 6.41 3.48 -21.48
N ALA A 72 6.89 2.67 -20.55
CA ALA A 72 7.46 1.35 -20.85
C ALA A 72 6.42 0.40 -21.44
N CYS A 73 5.21 0.35 -20.90
CA CYS A 73 4.11 -0.44 -21.44
C CYS A 73 3.67 0.04 -22.82
N ALA A 74 3.60 1.35 -23.06
CA ALA A 74 3.27 1.92 -24.37
C ALA A 74 4.31 1.55 -25.43
N LYS A 75 5.60 1.60 -25.08
CA LYS A 75 6.69 1.15 -25.93
C LYS A 75 6.59 -0.36 -26.24
N LEU A 76 6.36 -1.16 -25.21
CA LEU A 76 6.19 -2.60 -25.34
C LEU A 76 5.03 -2.93 -26.30
N TYR A 77 3.89 -2.28 -26.15
CA TYR A 77 2.75 -2.44 -27.05
C TYR A 77 3.09 -2.05 -28.50
N THR A 78 3.75 -0.91 -28.68
CA THR A 78 4.13 -0.40 -30.03
C THR A 78 5.09 -1.36 -30.71
N ASN A 79 6.13 -1.84 -30.01
CA ASN A 79 7.12 -2.76 -30.54
C ASN A 79 6.49 -4.12 -30.84
N ALA A 80 5.59 -4.62 -29.99
CA ALA A 80 4.85 -5.86 -30.23
C ALA A 80 4.01 -5.78 -31.51
N LYS A 81 3.28 -4.67 -31.72
CA LYS A 81 2.49 -4.47 -32.95
C LYS A 81 3.34 -4.37 -34.20
N ALA A 82 4.56 -3.83 -34.10
CA ALA A 82 5.49 -3.72 -35.21
C ALA A 82 6.30 -5.00 -35.47
N GLY A 83 6.15 -6.05 -34.63
CA GLY A 83 6.94 -7.26 -34.73
C GLY A 83 8.40 -7.10 -34.27
N ASN A 84 8.73 -6.01 -33.58
CA ASN A 84 10.05 -5.62 -33.14
C ASN A 84 10.26 -5.77 -31.62
N LEU A 85 9.39 -6.50 -30.94
CA LEU A 85 9.47 -6.72 -29.50
C LEU A 85 10.75 -7.44 -29.12
N THR A 86 11.48 -6.89 -28.15
CA THR A 86 12.72 -7.45 -27.62
C THR A 86 12.59 -7.86 -26.15
N ASN A 87 13.44 -8.76 -25.68
CA ASN A 87 13.53 -9.08 -24.25
C ASN A 87 13.85 -7.83 -23.41
N ALA A 88 14.68 -6.93 -23.93
CA ALA A 88 15.01 -5.69 -23.24
C ALA A 88 13.77 -4.77 -23.03
N ASP A 89 12.81 -4.77 -23.95
CA ASP A 89 11.57 -4.02 -23.77
C ASP A 89 10.72 -4.63 -22.64
N VAL A 90 10.67 -5.96 -22.55
CA VAL A 90 9.96 -6.68 -21.48
C VAL A 90 10.64 -6.42 -20.13
N GLU A 91 11.97 -6.55 -20.07
CA GLU A 91 12.76 -6.31 -18.86
C GLU A 91 12.58 -4.87 -18.36
N ALA A 92 12.60 -3.89 -19.26
CA ALA A 92 12.36 -2.48 -18.90
C ALA A 92 10.97 -2.26 -18.30
N ALA A 93 9.92 -2.88 -18.85
CA ALA A 93 8.57 -2.80 -18.30
C ALA A 93 8.47 -3.50 -16.93
N CYS A 94 9.12 -4.65 -16.77
CA CYS A 94 9.17 -5.36 -15.48
C CYS A 94 9.89 -4.55 -14.39
N GLU A 95 10.99 -3.90 -14.71
CA GLU A 95 11.70 -3.04 -13.75
C GLU A 95 10.88 -1.79 -13.41
N ALA A 96 10.24 -1.16 -14.40
CA ALA A 96 9.34 -0.04 -14.16
C ALA A 96 8.16 -0.44 -13.23
N PHE A 97 7.58 -1.63 -13.45
CA PHE A 97 6.54 -2.18 -12.58
C PHE A 97 7.04 -2.36 -11.14
N LYS A 98 8.19 -3.01 -10.95
CA LYS A 98 8.76 -3.23 -9.62
C LYS A 98 9.02 -1.91 -8.88
N ASN A 99 9.51 -0.89 -9.58
CA ASN A 99 9.77 0.41 -9.00
C ASN A 99 8.48 1.14 -8.61
N ALA A 100 7.43 1.06 -9.43
CA ALA A 100 6.11 1.59 -9.09
C ALA A 100 5.51 0.85 -7.89
N ARG A 101 5.54 -0.50 -7.92
CA ARG A 101 5.03 -1.35 -6.83
C ARG A 101 5.75 -1.06 -5.51
N LEU A 102 7.07 -0.86 -5.53
CA LEU A 102 7.83 -0.52 -4.32
C LEU A 102 7.30 0.75 -3.64
N GLN A 103 6.91 1.76 -4.40
CA GLN A 103 6.38 2.99 -3.82
C GLN A 103 4.94 2.81 -3.32
N TRP A 104 4.15 1.97 -4.00
CA TRP A 104 2.83 1.58 -3.52
C TRP A 104 2.93 0.87 -2.17
N GLU A 105 3.74 -0.17 -2.06
CA GLU A 105 3.99 -0.90 -0.80
C GLU A 105 4.43 0.03 0.35
N ARG A 106 5.28 1.03 0.05
CA ARG A 106 5.67 2.03 1.03
C ARG A 106 4.52 2.91 1.49
N SER A 107 3.54 3.16 0.62
CA SER A 107 2.38 3.98 0.95
C SER A 107 1.34 3.26 1.80
N GLU A 108 1.41 1.94 1.94
CA GLU A 108 0.49 1.16 2.79
C GLU A 108 0.53 1.55 4.26
N ALA A 109 1.65 2.14 4.72
CA ALA A 109 1.75 2.69 6.07
C ALA A 109 0.82 3.89 6.33
N PHE A 110 0.25 4.49 5.29
CA PHE A 110 -0.61 5.68 5.37
C PHE A 110 -1.70 5.71 4.28
N LEU A 111 -2.45 4.63 4.15
CA LEU A 111 -3.59 4.51 3.21
C LEU A 111 -4.82 5.35 3.62
N TYR A 112 -4.62 6.37 4.45
CA TYR A 112 -5.66 7.31 4.87
C TYR A 112 -5.79 8.47 3.88
N GLY A 113 -6.83 9.26 4.04
CA GLY A 113 -7.08 10.42 3.18
C GLY A 113 -7.37 10.02 1.75
N ALA A 114 -6.69 10.60 0.78
CA ALA A 114 -7.02 10.44 -0.63
C ALA A 114 -7.08 8.97 -1.10
N ALA A 115 -6.23 8.08 -0.59
CA ALA A 115 -6.25 6.67 -0.95
C ALA A 115 -7.54 5.97 -0.51
N THR A 116 -8.04 6.27 0.70
CA THR A 116 -9.29 5.75 1.25
C THR A 116 -10.50 6.48 0.69
N ASP A 117 -10.46 7.83 0.67
CA ASP A 117 -11.59 8.67 0.28
C ASP A 117 -12.00 8.47 -1.19
N HIS A 118 -11.05 8.06 -2.03
CA HIS A 118 -11.27 7.78 -3.46
C HIS A 118 -11.22 6.29 -3.81
N GLU A 119 -11.23 5.41 -2.80
CA GLU A 119 -11.20 3.96 -2.98
C GLU A 119 -10.07 3.48 -3.91
N ILE A 120 -8.90 4.14 -3.85
CA ILE A 120 -7.78 3.84 -4.75
C ILE A 120 -7.20 2.47 -4.49
N ASP A 121 -7.04 2.11 -3.21
CA ASP A 121 -6.47 0.84 -2.78
C ASP A 121 -7.18 -0.38 -3.39
N PRO A 122 -8.50 -0.56 -3.25
CA PRO A 122 -9.18 -1.73 -3.83
C PRO A 122 -9.16 -1.78 -5.36
N HIS A 123 -8.82 -0.67 -6.04
CA HIS A 123 -8.69 -0.64 -7.50
C HIS A 123 -7.28 -0.99 -7.99
N ILE A 124 -6.27 -0.83 -7.13
CA ILE A 124 -4.87 -1.10 -7.48
C ILE A 124 -4.42 -2.45 -6.93
N ASP A 125 -4.81 -2.78 -5.70
CA ASP A 125 -4.30 -3.91 -4.93
C ASP A 125 -5.40 -4.62 -4.15
N SER A 126 -6.39 -5.14 -4.87
CA SER A 126 -7.47 -5.90 -4.25
C SER A 126 -7.01 -7.29 -3.81
N TRP A 127 -7.14 -7.59 -2.52
CA TRP A 127 -6.79 -8.88 -1.95
C TRP A 127 -7.90 -9.41 -1.01
N PRO A 128 -8.25 -10.70 -1.07
CA PRO A 128 -7.68 -11.75 -1.93
C PRO A 128 -8.15 -11.62 -3.39
N LEU A 129 -7.25 -11.97 -4.33
CA LEU A 129 -7.60 -12.02 -5.75
C LEU A 129 -8.62 -13.14 -6.01
N ASP A 130 -9.75 -12.80 -6.58
CA ASP A 130 -10.70 -13.80 -7.13
C ASP A 130 -10.17 -14.30 -8.47
N HIS A 131 -9.50 -15.45 -8.42
CA HIS A 131 -8.89 -16.06 -9.61
C HIS A 131 -9.91 -16.43 -10.68
N ASP A 132 -11.10 -16.92 -10.29
CA ASP A 132 -12.12 -17.36 -11.24
C ASP A 132 -12.74 -16.16 -11.95
N GLN A 133 -13.02 -15.07 -11.23
CA GLN A 133 -13.47 -13.82 -11.84
C GLN A 133 -12.39 -13.22 -12.77
N LEU A 134 -11.12 -13.28 -12.39
CA LEU A 134 -10.04 -12.82 -13.26
C LEU A 134 -10.01 -13.61 -14.59
N VAL A 135 -10.06 -14.94 -14.52
CA VAL A 135 -10.09 -15.79 -15.72
C VAL A 135 -11.33 -15.50 -16.57
N GLN A 136 -12.49 -15.36 -15.94
CA GLN A 136 -13.73 -15.00 -16.63
C GLN A 136 -13.59 -13.64 -17.33
N ALA A 137 -13.09 -12.62 -16.63
CA ALA A 137 -12.89 -11.29 -17.21
C ALA A 137 -11.95 -11.34 -18.42
N LEU A 138 -10.83 -12.07 -18.34
CA LEU A 138 -9.87 -12.19 -19.44
C LEU A 138 -10.39 -12.99 -20.64
N THR A 139 -11.39 -13.83 -20.45
CA THR A 139 -11.97 -14.67 -21.51
C THR A 139 -13.28 -14.12 -22.08
N ASP A 140 -13.94 -13.18 -21.39
CA ASP A 140 -15.17 -12.54 -21.87
C ASP A 140 -14.87 -11.50 -22.96
N ALA A 141 -15.44 -11.72 -24.13
CA ALA A 141 -15.21 -10.85 -25.29
C ALA A 141 -15.76 -9.43 -25.08
N ASN A 142 -16.84 -9.25 -24.29
CA ASN A 142 -17.42 -7.93 -24.01
C ASN A 142 -16.54 -7.16 -23.04
N VAL A 143 -16.04 -7.80 -21.99
CA VAL A 143 -15.10 -7.23 -21.03
C VAL A 143 -13.82 -6.80 -21.76
N MET A 144 -13.23 -7.66 -22.56
CA MET A 144 -12.03 -7.37 -23.33
C MET A 144 -12.25 -6.24 -24.35
N SER A 145 -13.43 -6.18 -24.96
CA SER A 145 -13.80 -5.08 -25.86
C SER A 145 -13.96 -3.75 -25.11
N GLY A 146 -14.58 -3.78 -23.92
CA GLY A 146 -14.73 -2.63 -23.05
C GLY A 146 -13.37 -2.06 -22.60
N ILE A 147 -12.47 -2.94 -22.16
CA ILE A 147 -11.11 -2.54 -21.77
C ILE A 147 -10.33 -1.95 -22.95
N LYS A 148 -10.43 -2.56 -24.13
CA LYS A 148 -9.78 -2.06 -25.35
C LYS A 148 -10.32 -0.70 -25.80
N GLY A 149 -11.63 -0.47 -25.64
CA GLY A 149 -12.30 0.76 -26.06
C GLY A 149 -12.16 1.92 -25.07
N GLN A 150 -12.23 1.63 -23.78
CA GLN A 150 -12.31 2.62 -22.71
C GLN A 150 -11.06 2.64 -21.79
N GLY A 151 -10.19 1.63 -21.89
CA GLY A 151 -9.00 1.52 -21.06
C GLY A 151 -9.34 1.44 -19.58
N SER A 152 -8.57 2.14 -18.75
CA SER A 152 -8.76 2.17 -17.30
C SER A 152 -10.13 2.70 -16.87
N GLN A 153 -10.76 3.57 -17.68
CA GLN A 153 -12.08 4.10 -17.38
C GLN A 153 -13.14 2.99 -17.31
N TYR A 154 -13.01 1.93 -18.13
CA TYR A 154 -13.93 0.79 -18.08
C TYR A 154 -13.85 0.07 -16.74
N VAL A 155 -12.64 -0.11 -16.20
CA VAL A 155 -12.41 -0.76 -14.90
C VAL A 155 -13.03 0.08 -13.78
N PHE A 156 -12.78 1.39 -13.75
CA PHE A 156 -13.34 2.29 -12.73
C PHE A 156 -14.87 2.36 -12.78
N THR A 157 -15.45 2.44 -13.98
CA THR A 157 -16.91 2.52 -14.15
C THR A 157 -17.63 1.26 -13.63
N ASN A 158 -17.00 0.11 -13.73
CA ASN A 158 -17.56 -1.17 -13.29
C ASN A 158 -17.16 -1.55 -11.86
N ASN A 159 -16.44 -0.68 -11.13
CA ASN A 159 -15.93 -0.96 -9.78
C ASN A 159 -15.18 -2.29 -9.70
N GLY A 160 -14.40 -2.62 -10.72
CA GLY A 160 -13.69 -3.88 -10.81
C GLY A 160 -14.58 -5.13 -10.91
N LYS A 161 -15.88 -4.98 -11.10
CA LYS A 161 -16.81 -6.10 -11.33
C LYS A 161 -17.03 -6.29 -12.82
N PHE A 162 -16.78 -7.49 -13.28
CA PHE A 162 -16.90 -7.88 -14.68
C PHE A 162 -17.83 -9.09 -14.84
#